data_dbb2dc410340aa2f15bbfa6661b098d1
#
_entry.id   dbb2dc410340aa2f15bbfa6661b098d1
#
_cell.length_a   1.000
_cell.length_b   1.000
_cell.length_c   1.000
_cell.angle_alpha   90.00
_cell.angle_beta   90.00
_cell.angle_gamma   90.00
#
_symmetry.space_group_name_H-M   'P 1'
#
loop_
_entity.id
_entity.type
_entity.pdbx_description
1 polymer ?
#
loop_
_entity_poly.entity_id
_entity_poly.type
_entity_poly.pdbx_seq_one_letter_code
_entity_poly.pdbx_strand_id
1 'polypeptide(L)'
;MKKRTMKLFLFIMFIICVVCLYKVYINYKMIKEIIKQPPIVFSARFKDGDKGTFKYDIQTGKAEKISDYAFQELSYSNDYEKIVGVVWEDKFQGLAELDVKHYTFKPIMDLEELNKCAKEIGLDEIKYNMPGISNIHMPQFYKDGYTFFWKNTNDIICYANKQNDVCKMNVLYKSEHGNYSYHIKEKDDKDILFLESRYEVYSQKIDRLYINKNNLETFGKEELLITPRKSFSSSTGNMDISNDINRLSYYEEPNIYIYDLDTKNRNYVNNQHLLWQDVVYIKFSPNERYIFYAVGDIPFFWTDGYRLIFYIVDIKTGNKIKLDKWEKGDMFYGIDW
;
A
#
# COMPACT_ATOMS: atom_id res chain seq x y z
N MET A 1 -47.11 35.48 9.50
CA MET A 1 -46.22 34.49 8.80
C MET A 1 -44.76 34.80 8.94
N LYS A 2 -44.23 35.96 8.64
CA LYS A 2 -42.77 36.30 8.62
C LYS A 2 -41.98 35.96 9.91
N LYS A 3 -42.51 36.19 11.12
CA LYS A 3 -41.79 35.91 12.38
C LYS A 3 -41.59 34.40 12.66
N ARG A 4 -42.52 33.53 12.29
CA ARG A 4 -42.39 32.06 12.46
C ARG A 4 -41.38 31.48 11.49
N THR A 5 -41.36 31.92 10.24
CA THR A 5 -40.41 31.52 9.21
C THR A 5 -38.96 31.91 9.59
N MET A 6 -38.77 33.10 10.15
CA MET A 6 -37.48 33.58 10.62
C MET A 6 -36.97 32.74 11.83
N LYS A 7 -37.82 32.37 12.77
CA LYS A 7 -37.44 31.51 13.90
C LYS A 7 -37.04 30.11 13.45
N LEU A 8 -37.78 29.53 12.48
CA LEU A 8 -37.47 28.24 11.90
C LEU A 8 -36.11 28.29 11.17
N PHE A 9 -35.86 29.35 10.38
CA PHE A 9 -34.59 29.53 9.69
C PHE A 9 -33.41 29.65 10.65
N LEU A 10 -33.53 30.44 11.72
CA LEU A 10 -32.49 30.56 12.76
C LEU A 10 -32.23 29.24 13.47
N PHE A 11 -33.28 28.46 13.74
CA PHE A 11 -33.15 27.13 14.34
C PHE A 11 -32.41 26.15 13.42
N ILE A 12 -32.74 26.14 12.12
CA ILE A 12 -32.03 25.31 11.14
C ILE A 12 -30.56 25.70 11.04
N MET A 13 -30.27 27.02 10.96
CA MET A 13 -28.88 27.51 10.95
C MET A 13 -28.11 27.11 12.21
N PHE A 14 -28.75 27.18 13.39
CA PHE A 14 -28.15 26.72 14.64
C PHE A 14 -27.81 25.22 14.58
N ILE A 15 -28.71 24.37 14.11
CA ILE A 15 -28.46 22.94 13.94
C ILE A 15 -27.29 22.70 12.99
N ILE A 16 -27.24 23.39 11.84
CA ILE A 16 -26.14 23.29 10.89
C ILE A 16 -24.81 23.68 11.55
N CYS A 17 -24.79 24.78 12.30
CA CYS A 17 -23.59 25.20 13.03
C CYS A 17 -23.12 24.15 14.05
N VAL A 18 -24.04 23.59 14.83
CA VAL A 18 -23.73 22.53 15.79
C VAL A 18 -23.15 21.30 15.11
N VAL A 19 -23.75 20.85 14.00
CA VAL A 19 -23.26 19.71 13.20
C VAL A 19 -21.87 19.98 12.62
N CYS A 20 -21.64 21.19 12.09
CA CYS A 20 -20.33 21.61 11.59
C CYS A 20 -19.27 21.62 12.69
N LEU A 21 -19.57 22.23 13.85
CA LEU A 21 -18.67 22.25 15.00
C LEU A 21 -18.36 20.84 15.51
N TYR A 22 -19.35 19.98 15.59
CA TYR A 22 -19.17 18.57 15.97
C TYR A 22 -18.26 17.83 14.99
N LYS A 23 -18.44 18.03 13.68
CA LYS A 23 -17.58 17.45 12.65
C LYS A 23 -16.13 17.94 12.76
N VAL A 24 -15.93 19.24 12.98
CA VAL A 24 -14.60 19.83 13.21
C VAL A 24 -13.94 19.22 14.45
N TYR A 25 -14.69 19.07 15.55
CA TYR A 25 -14.19 18.44 16.78
C TYR A 25 -13.77 16.98 16.57
N ILE A 26 -14.58 16.20 15.86
CA ILE A 26 -14.25 14.79 15.55
C ILE A 26 -12.98 14.72 14.69
N ASN A 27 -12.90 15.53 13.65
CA ASN A 27 -11.72 15.55 12.78
C ASN A 27 -10.46 15.96 13.57
N TYR A 28 -10.56 16.97 14.42
CA TYR A 28 -9.46 17.38 15.31
C TYR A 28 -9.00 16.24 16.22
N LYS A 29 -9.95 15.54 16.87
CA LYS A 29 -9.65 14.39 17.74
C LYS A 29 -8.98 13.26 16.95
N MET A 30 -9.47 12.98 15.75
CA MET A 30 -8.92 11.95 14.87
C MET A 30 -7.48 12.31 14.44
N ILE A 31 -7.24 13.53 13.98
CA ILE A 31 -5.90 14.02 13.64
C ILE A 31 -4.95 13.89 14.83
N LYS A 32 -5.37 14.31 16.02
CA LYS A 32 -4.57 14.23 17.24
C LYS A 32 -4.15 12.80 17.62
N GLU A 33 -4.91 11.80 17.25
CA GLU A 33 -4.54 10.40 17.45
C GLU A 33 -3.65 9.88 16.33
N ILE A 34 -3.91 10.27 15.09
CA ILE A 34 -3.14 9.83 13.92
C ILE A 34 -1.69 10.35 13.98
N ILE A 35 -1.46 11.60 14.38
CA ILE A 35 -0.11 12.17 14.48
C ILE A 35 0.81 11.49 15.51
N LYS A 36 0.26 10.62 16.37
CA LYS A 36 1.04 9.78 17.29
C LYS A 36 1.52 8.49 16.64
N GLN A 37 1.02 8.18 15.44
CA GLN A 37 1.44 7.02 14.67
C GLN A 37 2.73 7.34 13.90
N PRO A 38 3.44 6.33 13.41
CA PRO A 38 4.45 6.50 12.38
C PRO A 38 3.90 7.33 11.20
N PRO A 39 4.74 8.15 10.55
CA PRO A 39 4.27 8.98 9.44
C PRO A 39 3.87 8.14 8.22
N ILE A 40 2.95 8.64 7.42
CA ILE A 40 2.74 8.10 6.08
C ILE A 40 3.96 8.48 5.24
N VAL A 41 4.60 7.49 4.62
CA VAL A 41 5.72 7.70 3.70
C VAL A 41 5.30 7.35 2.28
N PHE A 42 5.69 8.19 1.34
CA PHE A 42 5.40 7.97 -0.06
C PHE A 42 6.55 8.44 -0.95
N SER A 43 6.60 7.93 -2.16
CA SER A 43 7.57 8.35 -3.17
C SER A 43 6.88 8.89 -4.40
N ALA A 44 7.39 9.99 -4.92
CA ALA A 44 6.78 10.71 -6.03
C ALA A 44 7.79 11.54 -6.84
N ARG A 45 7.34 11.97 -8.01
CA ARG A 45 7.91 13.05 -8.80
C ARG A 45 6.82 14.09 -9.07
N PHE A 46 7.05 15.31 -8.64
CA PHE A 46 6.13 16.42 -8.85
C PHE A 46 6.34 17.08 -10.22
N LYS A 47 5.36 17.85 -10.66
CA LYS A 47 5.39 18.60 -11.93
C LYS A 47 6.55 19.57 -12.04
N ASP A 48 6.94 20.19 -10.94
CA ASP A 48 8.08 21.12 -10.85
C ASP A 48 9.44 20.42 -11.01
N GLY A 49 9.42 19.07 -11.07
CA GLY A 49 10.59 18.24 -11.23
C GLY A 49 11.18 17.73 -9.92
N ASP A 50 10.65 18.17 -8.77
CA ASP A 50 11.08 17.61 -7.49
C ASP A 50 10.71 16.13 -7.40
N LYS A 51 11.70 15.28 -7.08
CA LYS A 51 11.58 13.82 -7.04
C LYS A 51 12.22 13.31 -5.77
N GLY A 52 11.65 12.26 -5.18
CA GLY A 52 12.22 11.62 -4.01
C GLY A 52 11.21 10.84 -3.21
N THR A 53 11.59 10.57 -1.97
CA THR A 53 10.73 9.98 -0.93
C THR A 53 10.41 11.02 0.11
N PHE A 54 9.16 11.07 0.52
CA PHE A 54 8.60 12.10 1.37
C PHE A 54 7.85 11.46 2.55
N LYS A 55 7.83 12.14 3.68
CA LYS A 55 6.86 11.88 4.74
C LYS A 55 5.75 12.92 4.70
N TYR A 56 4.53 12.50 4.96
CA TYR A 56 3.36 13.38 4.98
C TYR A 56 3.02 13.78 6.42
N ASP A 57 3.05 15.08 6.66
CA ASP A 57 2.56 15.67 7.92
C ASP A 57 1.05 15.93 7.81
N ILE A 58 0.29 15.08 8.47
CA ILE A 58 -1.19 15.15 8.48
C ILE A 58 -1.71 16.42 9.15
N GLN A 59 -0.95 16.98 10.08
CA GLN A 59 -1.36 18.18 10.80
C GLN A 59 -1.27 19.44 9.94
N THR A 60 -0.18 19.56 9.20
CA THR A 60 0.08 20.73 8.35
C THR A 60 -0.36 20.53 6.90
N GLY A 61 -0.64 19.31 6.49
CA GLY A 61 -0.95 18.95 5.10
C GLY A 61 0.24 19.06 4.16
N LYS A 62 1.47 19.04 4.69
CA LYS A 62 2.70 19.21 3.89
C LYS A 62 3.49 17.92 3.78
N ALA A 63 4.15 17.77 2.64
CA ALA A 63 5.16 16.75 2.42
C ALA A 63 6.54 17.30 2.78
N GLU A 64 7.31 16.51 3.54
CA GLU A 64 8.71 16.77 3.85
C GLU A 64 9.55 15.74 3.13
N LYS A 65 10.50 16.20 2.32
CA LYS A 65 11.41 15.31 1.60
C LYS A 65 12.41 14.68 2.58
N ILE A 66 12.49 13.36 2.56
CA ILE A 66 13.38 12.58 3.42
C ILE A 66 14.46 11.81 2.65
N SER A 67 14.35 11.75 1.31
CA SER A 67 15.36 11.18 0.43
C SER A 67 15.25 11.76 -0.98
N ASP A 68 16.38 11.94 -1.65
CA ASP A 68 16.44 12.27 -3.08
C ASP A 68 16.14 11.07 -3.98
N TYR A 69 16.20 9.85 -3.44
CA TYR A 69 15.84 8.65 -4.16
C TYR A 69 14.33 8.41 -4.09
N ALA A 70 13.70 8.15 -5.23
CA ALA A 70 12.32 7.72 -5.29
C ALA A 70 12.23 6.20 -5.22
N PHE A 71 11.73 5.70 -4.09
CA PHE A 71 11.50 4.28 -3.87
C PHE A 71 10.21 3.84 -4.56
N GLN A 72 10.27 2.83 -5.40
CA GLN A 72 9.09 2.23 -5.99
C GLN A 72 8.54 1.15 -5.06
N GLU A 73 7.21 1.17 -4.86
CA GLU A 73 6.46 0.17 -4.10
C GLU A 73 7.08 -0.12 -2.72
N LEU A 74 7.29 0.92 -1.96
CA LEU A 74 7.92 0.86 -0.66
C LEU A 74 7.06 0.18 0.41
N SER A 75 7.73 -0.42 1.41
CA SER A 75 7.09 -1.02 2.59
C SER A 75 7.87 -0.73 3.87
N TYR A 76 7.15 -0.48 4.96
CA TYR A 76 7.73 -0.32 6.29
C TYR A 76 8.26 -1.63 6.87
N SER A 77 9.30 -1.52 7.69
CA SER A 77 9.67 -2.55 8.67
C SER A 77 8.62 -2.67 9.77
N ASN A 78 8.57 -3.81 10.46
CA ASN A 78 7.58 -4.05 11.52
C ASN A 78 7.67 -3.05 12.70
N ASP A 79 8.83 -2.45 12.92
CA ASP A 79 9.08 -1.41 13.94
C ASP A 79 8.82 0.01 13.43
N TYR A 80 8.51 0.18 12.15
CA TYR A 80 8.30 1.45 11.47
C TYR A 80 9.49 2.41 11.48
N GLU A 81 10.70 1.90 11.72
CA GLU A 81 11.92 2.72 11.71
C GLU A 81 12.52 2.85 10.31
N LYS A 82 12.27 1.84 9.44
CA LYS A 82 12.81 1.76 8.09
C LYS A 82 11.74 1.49 7.05
N ILE A 83 12.04 1.87 5.84
CA ILE A 83 11.33 1.41 4.66
C ILE A 83 12.29 0.66 3.74
N VAL A 84 11.78 -0.33 3.02
CA VAL A 84 12.44 -0.97 1.88
C VAL A 84 11.68 -0.62 0.61
N GLY A 85 12.38 -0.46 -0.48
CA GLY A 85 11.80 -0.22 -1.79
C GLY A 85 12.80 -0.51 -2.90
N VAL A 86 12.32 -0.44 -4.12
CA VAL A 86 13.15 -0.59 -5.31
C VAL A 86 13.52 0.79 -5.82
N VAL A 87 14.80 1.00 -6.09
CA VAL A 87 15.32 2.23 -6.67
C VAL A 87 15.80 1.95 -8.10
N TRP A 88 15.38 2.78 -9.06
CA TRP A 88 15.79 2.72 -10.45
C TRP A 88 16.31 4.08 -10.88
N GLU A 89 17.56 4.34 -10.53
CA GLU A 89 18.22 5.61 -10.84
C GLU A 89 19.64 5.36 -11.37
N ASP A 90 20.22 6.35 -12.06
CA ASP A 90 21.53 6.22 -12.70
C ASP A 90 22.64 5.81 -11.72
N LYS A 91 22.52 6.25 -10.47
CA LYS A 91 23.53 5.99 -9.43
C LYS A 91 23.33 4.67 -8.68
N PHE A 92 22.13 4.13 -8.68
CA PHE A 92 21.79 2.88 -8.00
C PHE A 92 20.53 2.27 -8.57
N GLN A 93 20.57 0.98 -8.85
CA GLN A 93 19.44 0.18 -9.27
C GLN A 93 19.38 -1.09 -8.43
N GLY A 94 18.26 -1.33 -7.76
CA GLY A 94 18.11 -2.49 -6.89
C GLY A 94 17.27 -2.23 -5.66
N LEU A 95 17.45 -3.07 -4.63
CA LEU A 95 16.79 -2.96 -3.33
C LEU A 95 17.59 -2.05 -2.40
N ALA A 96 16.91 -1.11 -1.76
CA ALA A 96 17.49 -0.20 -0.80
C ALA A 96 16.59 -0.03 0.42
N GLU A 97 17.20 0.33 1.55
CA GLU A 97 16.52 0.78 2.77
C GLU A 97 16.67 2.30 2.92
N LEU A 98 15.70 2.90 3.58
CA LEU A 98 15.77 4.26 4.09
C LEU A 98 15.38 4.25 5.58
N ASP A 99 16.28 4.72 6.44
CA ASP A 99 15.96 5.05 7.83
C ASP A 99 15.07 6.29 7.87
N VAL A 100 13.84 6.15 8.34
CA VAL A 100 12.83 7.22 8.32
C VAL A 100 13.09 8.28 9.39
N LYS A 101 13.86 7.94 10.42
CA LYS A 101 14.21 8.85 11.51
C LYS A 101 15.47 9.69 11.22
N HIS A 102 16.47 9.06 10.62
CA HIS A 102 17.77 9.68 10.37
C HIS A 102 17.96 10.08 8.91
N TYR A 103 16.99 9.75 8.04
CA TYR A 103 16.99 10.02 6.58
C TYR A 103 18.22 9.43 5.88
N THR A 104 18.66 8.26 6.35
CA THR A 104 19.86 7.62 5.84
C THR A 104 19.50 6.56 4.80
N PHE A 105 19.90 6.80 3.56
CA PHE A 105 19.77 5.85 2.46
C PHE A 105 20.86 4.77 2.55
N LYS A 106 20.47 3.51 2.40
CA LYS A 106 21.35 2.35 2.43
C LYS A 106 21.07 1.42 1.25
N PRO A 107 21.98 1.33 0.25
CA PRO A 107 21.92 0.27 -0.76
C PRO A 107 22.01 -1.10 -0.08
N ILE A 108 21.19 -2.05 -0.50
CA ILE A 108 21.18 -3.42 0.07
C ILE A 108 21.72 -4.43 -0.95
N MET A 109 21.05 -4.54 -2.08
CA MET A 109 21.42 -5.42 -3.18
C MET A 109 21.21 -4.69 -4.50
N ASP A 110 22.27 -4.53 -5.26
CA ASP A 110 22.13 -3.96 -6.60
C ASP A 110 21.58 -4.99 -7.59
N LEU A 111 21.23 -4.53 -8.78
CA LEU A 111 20.63 -5.37 -9.81
C LEU A 111 21.58 -6.47 -10.30
N GLU A 112 22.90 -6.23 -10.31
CA GLU A 112 23.90 -7.21 -10.71
C GLU A 112 23.99 -8.35 -9.68
N GLU A 113 24.04 -8.00 -8.39
CA GLU A 113 23.99 -8.98 -7.28
C GLU A 113 22.72 -9.80 -7.33
N LEU A 114 21.56 -9.16 -7.52
CA LEU A 114 20.25 -9.84 -7.61
C LEU A 114 20.19 -10.79 -8.81
N ASN A 115 20.67 -10.36 -9.98
CA ASN A 115 20.71 -11.20 -11.17
C ASN A 115 21.63 -12.40 -11.01
N LYS A 116 22.80 -12.21 -10.36
CA LYS A 116 23.70 -13.31 -10.06
C LYS A 116 23.02 -14.37 -9.19
N CYS A 117 22.36 -13.94 -8.10
CA CYS A 117 21.63 -14.85 -7.21
C CYS A 117 20.45 -15.53 -7.91
N ALA A 118 19.71 -14.81 -8.76
CA ALA A 118 18.60 -15.35 -9.53
C ALA A 118 19.07 -16.47 -10.48
N LYS A 119 20.20 -16.27 -11.13
CA LYS A 119 20.81 -17.26 -12.02
C LYS A 119 21.20 -18.55 -11.29
N GLU A 120 21.70 -18.45 -10.07
CA GLU A 120 22.09 -19.62 -9.24
C GLU A 120 20.89 -20.52 -8.92
N ILE A 121 19.69 -19.97 -8.86
CA ILE A 121 18.43 -20.71 -8.63
C ILE A 121 17.61 -20.95 -9.91
N GLY A 122 18.20 -20.72 -11.07
CA GLY A 122 17.59 -20.99 -12.38
C GLY A 122 16.55 -19.99 -12.84
N LEU A 123 16.54 -18.78 -12.28
CA LEU A 123 15.72 -17.70 -12.77
C LEU A 123 16.43 -16.89 -13.86
N ASP A 124 15.65 -16.35 -14.79
CA ASP A 124 16.20 -15.46 -15.81
C ASP A 124 16.59 -14.11 -15.25
N GLU A 125 17.61 -13.51 -15.80
CA GLU A 125 18.07 -12.18 -15.46
C GLU A 125 17.01 -11.10 -15.77
N ILE A 126 16.95 -10.10 -14.91
CA ILE A 126 16.24 -8.86 -15.17
C ILE A 126 17.18 -7.96 -15.99
N LYS A 127 16.74 -7.61 -17.20
CA LYS A 127 17.43 -6.64 -18.05
C LYS A 127 16.79 -5.27 -17.86
N TYR A 128 17.61 -4.27 -17.64
CA TYR A 128 17.14 -2.89 -17.63
C TYR A 128 16.65 -2.52 -19.05
N ASN A 129 15.36 -2.38 -19.23
CA ASN A 129 14.78 -2.10 -20.53
C ASN A 129 14.03 -0.78 -20.64
N MET A 130 13.57 -0.17 -19.55
CA MET A 130 12.86 1.13 -19.59
C MET A 130 12.89 1.85 -18.24
N PRO A 131 13.10 3.16 -18.21
CA PRO A 131 12.89 3.97 -17.01
C PRO A 131 11.43 3.88 -16.57
N GLY A 132 11.19 3.52 -15.31
CA GLY A 132 9.86 3.52 -14.69
C GLY A 132 9.10 2.19 -14.74
N ILE A 133 9.65 1.13 -15.34
CA ILE A 133 9.10 -0.24 -15.19
C ILE A 133 10.06 -1.03 -14.31
N SER A 134 9.70 -1.19 -13.06
CA SER A 134 10.42 -2.09 -12.16
C SER A 134 10.09 -3.54 -12.53
N ASN A 135 11.14 -4.36 -12.63
CA ASN A 135 10.99 -5.81 -12.75
C ASN A 135 11.04 -6.50 -11.37
N ILE A 136 11.18 -5.73 -10.31
CA ILE A 136 11.09 -6.14 -8.93
C ILE A 136 9.95 -5.33 -8.32
N HIS A 137 8.96 -6.00 -7.75
CA HIS A 137 7.75 -5.37 -7.25
C HIS A 137 7.47 -5.74 -5.80
N MET A 138 6.84 -4.81 -5.06
CA MET A 138 6.33 -4.97 -3.71
C MET A 138 7.34 -5.55 -2.73
N PRO A 139 8.54 -4.96 -2.59
CA PRO A 139 9.51 -5.45 -1.63
C PRO A 139 8.98 -5.30 -0.19
N GLN A 140 9.19 -6.32 0.63
CA GLN A 140 8.79 -6.33 2.03
C GLN A 140 9.92 -6.90 2.89
N PHE A 141 10.05 -6.41 4.12
CA PHE A 141 10.92 -7.02 5.12
C PHE A 141 10.39 -8.40 5.49
N TYR A 142 11.29 -9.36 5.58
CA TYR A 142 10.98 -10.72 6.03
C TYR A 142 12.21 -11.38 6.61
N LYS A 143 12.14 -11.78 7.86
CA LYS A 143 13.29 -12.34 8.62
C LYS A 143 14.50 -11.41 8.54
N ASP A 144 15.63 -11.95 8.19
CA ASP A 144 16.90 -11.24 8.00
C ASP A 144 17.13 -10.76 6.56
N GLY A 145 16.07 -10.69 5.78
CA GLY A 145 16.12 -10.32 4.36
C GLY A 145 14.83 -9.66 3.85
N TYR A 146 14.55 -9.91 2.59
CA TYR A 146 13.47 -9.22 1.85
C TYR A 146 12.73 -10.19 0.95
N THR A 147 11.42 -10.02 0.84
CA THR A 147 10.61 -10.67 -0.19
C THR A 147 10.23 -9.67 -1.26
N PHE A 148 10.01 -10.13 -2.48
CA PHE A 148 9.57 -9.31 -3.62
C PHE A 148 9.07 -10.19 -4.76
N PHE A 149 8.23 -9.63 -5.61
CA PHE A 149 7.96 -10.26 -6.91
C PHE A 149 9.16 -10.14 -7.83
N TRP A 150 9.48 -11.22 -8.52
CA TRP A 150 10.52 -11.28 -9.53
C TRP A 150 9.91 -11.27 -10.92
N LYS A 151 10.24 -10.27 -11.75
CA LYS A 151 9.74 -10.01 -13.09
C LYS A 151 8.32 -9.43 -13.20
N ASN A 152 8.03 -8.92 -14.41
CA ASN A 152 6.79 -8.20 -14.76
C ASN A 152 5.51 -9.03 -14.71
N THR A 153 5.60 -10.37 -14.63
CA THR A 153 4.44 -11.26 -14.60
C THR A 153 3.86 -11.43 -13.21
N ASN A 154 4.56 -10.97 -12.16
CA ASN A 154 4.17 -11.12 -10.75
C ASN A 154 3.81 -12.56 -10.35
N ASP A 155 4.39 -13.55 -11.02
CA ASP A 155 4.09 -14.97 -10.77
C ASP A 155 5.10 -15.64 -9.84
N ILE A 156 6.24 -15.00 -9.58
CA ILE A 156 7.30 -15.55 -8.70
C ILE A 156 7.52 -14.60 -7.53
N ILE A 157 7.37 -15.11 -6.31
CA ILE A 157 7.77 -14.42 -5.07
C ILE A 157 9.10 -15.00 -4.62
N CYS A 158 10.10 -14.14 -4.52
CA CYS A 158 11.43 -14.48 -4.04
C CYS A 158 11.66 -13.96 -2.63
N TYR A 159 12.52 -14.67 -1.90
CA TYR A 159 13.18 -14.18 -0.69
C TYR A 159 14.67 -14.04 -1.01
N ALA A 160 15.25 -12.91 -0.64
CA ALA A 160 16.68 -12.70 -0.74
C ALA A 160 17.24 -12.09 0.55
N ASN A 161 18.41 -12.54 0.94
CA ASN A 161 19.18 -11.93 2.03
C ASN A 161 20.65 -11.79 1.66
N LYS A 162 21.35 -10.92 2.38
CA LYS A 162 22.78 -10.70 2.19
C LYS A 162 23.50 -10.92 3.50
N GLN A 163 24.35 -11.95 3.55
CA GLN A 163 25.17 -12.29 4.71
C GLN A 163 26.64 -12.31 4.31
N ASN A 164 27.49 -11.55 5.02
CA ASN A 164 28.92 -11.43 4.72
C ASN A 164 29.19 -11.08 3.25
N ASP A 165 28.44 -10.12 2.71
CA ASP A 165 28.50 -9.66 1.31
C ASP A 165 28.12 -10.73 0.26
N VAL A 166 27.59 -11.86 0.69
CA VAL A 166 27.05 -12.88 -0.21
C VAL A 166 25.53 -12.81 -0.22
N CYS A 167 24.98 -12.52 -1.39
CA CYS A 167 23.55 -12.59 -1.63
C CYS A 167 23.12 -14.05 -1.76
N LYS A 168 22.00 -14.41 -1.13
CA LYS A 168 21.30 -15.70 -1.32
C LYS A 168 19.86 -15.43 -1.68
N MET A 169 19.33 -16.18 -2.63
CA MET A 169 17.95 -16.06 -3.07
C MET A 169 17.27 -17.43 -3.07
N ASN A 170 15.97 -17.43 -2.75
CA ASN A 170 15.10 -18.61 -2.79
C ASN A 170 13.76 -18.21 -3.42
N VAL A 171 13.13 -19.13 -4.12
CA VAL A 171 11.75 -18.98 -4.55
C VAL A 171 10.84 -19.42 -3.41
N LEU A 172 10.01 -18.50 -2.89
CA LEU A 172 9.00 -18.82 -1.88
C LEU A 172 7.73 -19.37 -2.51
N TYR A 173 7.33 -18.80 -3.62
CA TYR A 173 6.08 -19.18 -4.29
C TYR A 173 6.17 -18.94 -5.79
N LYS A 174 5.57 -19.82 -6.57
CA LYS A 174 5.38 -19.67 -8.00
C LYS A 174 3.92 -19.96 -8.35
N SER A 175 3.26 -19.00 -8.98
CA SER A 175 1.88 -19.10 -9.44
C SER A 175 1.83 -19.50 -10.91
N GLU A 176 0.76 -20.18 -11.31
CA GLU A 176 0.44 -20.43 -12.73
C GLU A 176 -0.27 -19.22 -13.37
N HIS A 177 -0.78 -18.32 -12.56
CA HIS A 177 -1.52 -17.11 -12.96
C HIS A 177 -0.86 -15.89 -12.36
N GLY A 178 -0.89 -14.77 -13.06
CA GLY A 178 -0.34 -13.51 -12.56
C GLY A 178 -1.00 -13.08 -11.26
N ASN A 179 -0.20 -12.55 -10.33
CA ASN A 179 -0.65 -12.05 -9.05
C ASN A 179 -0.74 -10.52 -9.10
N TYR A 180 -1.61 -9.94 -8.27
CA TYR A 180 -1.75 -8.48 -8.13
C TYR A 180 -0.93 -7.95 -6.95
N SER A 181 -1.03 -8.62 -5.80
CA SER A 181 -0.34 -8.22 -4.59
C SER A 181 -0.09 -9.40 -3.67
N TYR A 182 0.81 -9.23 -2.71
CA TYR A 182 1.02 -10.17 -1.62
C TYR A 182 1.38 -9.43 -0.33
N HIS A 183 1.15 -10.11 0.80
CA HIS A 183 1.65 -9.70 2.12
C HIS A 183 2.20 -10.93 2.84
N ILE A 184 3.36 -10.77 3.45
CA ILE A 184 3.97 -11.81 4.28
C ILE A 184 3.95 -11.36 5.74
N LYS A 185 3.58 -12.28 6.63
CA LYS A 185 3.54 -12.04 8.07
C LYS A 185 4.22 -13.18 8.80
N GLU A 186 5.12 -12.83 9.70
CA GLU A 186 5.81 -13.77 10.56
C GLU A 186 4.91 -14.18 11.74
N LYS A 187 4.90 -15.47 12.07
CA LYS A 187 4.19 -16.02 13.22
C LYS A 187 5.05 -17.05 13.93
N ASP A 188 4.76 -17.39 15.21
CA ASP A 188 5.63 -18.20 16.05
C ASP A 188 6.03 -19.57 15.46
N ASP A 189 5.08 -20.30 14.93
CA ASP A 189 5.24 -21.67 14.41
C ASP A 189 5.40 -21.75 12.88
N LYS A 190 4.80 -20.80 12.15
CA LYS A 190 4.81 -20.75 10.70
C LYS A 190 4.55 -19.33 10.22
N ASP A 191 5.13 -18.98 9.11
CA ASP A 191 4.87 -17.69 8.49
C ASP A 191 3.67 -17.80 7.54
N ILE A 192 3.00 -16.71 7.29
CA ILE A 192 1.78 -16.67 6.49
C ILE A 192 1.98 -15.74 5.30
N LEU A 193 1.68 -16.25 4.12
CA LEU A 193 1.63 -15.51 2.87
C LEU A 193 0.18 -15.32 2.45
N PHE A 194 -0.27 -14.07 2.39
CA PHE A 194 -1.53 -13.68 1.76
C PHE A 194 -1.25 -13.28 0.31
N LEU A 195 -2.01 -13.82 -0.60
CA LEU A 195 -1.81 -13.64 -2.02
C LEU A 195 -3.10 -13.24 -2.71
N GLU A 196 -3.07 -12.09 -3.37
CA GLU A 196 -4.12 -11.66 -4.28
C GLU A 196 -3.73 -12.04 -5.71
N SER A 197 -4.52 -12.88 -6.35
CA SER A 197 -4.25 -13.39 -7.70
C SER A 197 -5.45 -13.18 -8.63
N ARG A 198 -5.18 -13.19 -9.92
CA ARG A 198 -6.22 -13.23 -10.93
C ARG A 198 -6.91 -14.59 -10.91
N TYR A 199 -8.23 -14.60 -10.82
CA TYR A 199 -9.03 -15.83 -10.84
C TYR A 199 -9.71 -16.04 -12.21
N GLU A 200 -10.44 -15.02 -12.66
CA GLU A 200 -11.11 -14.97 -13.96
C GLU A 200 -10.96 -13.58 -14.58
N VAL A 201 -11.53 -13.35 -15.76
CA VAL A 201 -11.42 -12.06 -16.45
C VAL A 201 -11.91 -10.89 -15.60
N TYR A 202 -12.94 -11.12 -14.78
CA TYR A 202 -13.57 -10.09 -13.94
C TYR A 202 -13.63 -10.46 -12.46
N SER A 203 -12.71 -11.30 -11.99
CA SER A 203 -12.64 -11.66 -10.58
C SER A 203 -11.21 -11.80 -10.10
N GLN A 204 -11.03 -11.57 -8.82
CA GLN A 204 -9.79 -11.78 -8.10
C GLN A 204 -10.04 -12.76 -6.96
N LYS A 205 -8.98 -13.42 -6.54
CA LYS A 205 -8.97 -14.40 -5.48
C LYS A 205 -7.93 -14.01 -4.45
N ILE A 206 -8.29 -14.12 -3.19
CA ILE A 206 -7.37 -13.94 -2.08
C ILE A 206 -7.20 -15.29 -1.40
N ASP A 207 -5.96 -15.76 -1.39
CA ASP A 207 -5.54 -17.01 -0.78
C ASP A 207 -4.65 -16.74 0.42
N ARG A 208 -4.67 -17.66 1.40
CA ARG A 208 -3.72 -17.76 2.49
C ARG A 208 -2.89 -19.02 2.34
N LEU A 209 -1.58 -18.87 2.28
CA LEU A 209 -0.61 -19.95 2.24
C LEU A 209 0.27 -19.90 3.48
N TYR A 210 0.85 -21.02 3.84
CA TYR A 210 1.76 -21.12 4.96
C TYR A 210 3.17 -21.39 4.48
N ILE A 211 4.15 -20.82 5.15
CA ILE A 211 5.58 -20.98 4.85
C ILE A 211 6.25 -21.73 6.00
N ASN A 212 6.94 -22.81 5.66
CA ASN A 212 7.79 -23.53 6.61
C ASN A 212 9.04 -22.71 6.92
N LYS A 213 9.25 -22.38 8.18
CA LYS A 213 10.36 -21.51 8.62
C LYS A 213 11.75 -22.10 8.37
N ASN A 214 11.86 -23.44 8.31
CA ASN A 214 13.15 -24.10 8.21
C ASN A 214 13.67 -24.17 6.77
N ASN A 215 12.79 -24.45 5.80
CA ASN A 215 13.19 -24.65 4.41
C ASN A 215 12.58 -23.61 3.45
N LEU A 216 11.77 -22.67 3.97
CA LEU A 216 11.10 -21.61 3.19
C LEU A 216 10.13 -22.12 2.11
N GLU A 217 9.68 -23.36 2.21
CA GLU A 217 8.68 -23.91 1.29
C GLU A 217 7.26 -23.50 1.68
N THR A 218 6.47 -23.13 0.71
CA THR A 218 5.03 -22.91 0.92
C THR A 218 4.29 -24.24 0.98
N PHE A 219 3.39 -24.36 1.95
CA PHE A 219 2.53 -25.52 2.13
C PHE A 219 1.12 -25.08 2.54
N GLY A 220 0.15 -25.93 2.30
CA GLY A 220 -1.24 -25.65 2.64
C GLY A 220 -1.75 -24.38 1.95
N LYS A 221 -2.93 -24.45 1.40
CA LYS A 221 -3.59 -23.34 0.73
C LYS A 221 -5.02 -23.26 1.18
N GLU A 222 -5.43 -22.08 1.62
CA GLU A 222 -6.80 -21.77 1.99
C GLU A 222 -7.30 -20.62 1.14
N GLU A 223 -8.37 -20.84 0.41
CA GLU A 223 -9.09 -19.78 -0.28
C GLU A 223 -9.89 -18.99 0.74
N LEU A 224 -9.58 -17.70 0.86
CA LEU A 224 -10.29 -16.81 1.78
C LEU A 224 -11.50 -16.17 1.11
N LEU A 225 -11.30 -15.60 -0.07
CA LEU A 225 -12.29 -14.79 -0.77
C LEU A 225 -12.14 -14.94 -2.29
N ILE A 226 -13.27 -14.94 -2.99
CA ILE A 226 -13.36 -14.61 -4.41
C ILE A 226 -14.24 -13.36 -4.50
N THR A 227 -13.72 -12.30 -5.12
CA THR A 227 -14.43 -11.04 -5.26
C THR A 227 -14.52 -10.62 -6.73
N PRO A 228 -15.64 -10.06 -7.17
CA PRO A 228 -15.75 -9.51 -8.51
C PRO A 228 -14.82 -8.29 -8.66
N ARG A 229 -14.12 -8.21 -9.78
CA ARG A 229 -13.30 -7.06 -10.16
C ARG A 229 -13.86 -6.45 -11.44
N LYS A 230 -14.44 -5.27 -11.34
CA LYS A 230 -15.07 -4.61 -12.49
C LYS A 230 -14.12 -3.69 -13.25
N SER A 231 -13.02 -3.25 -12.62
CA SER A 231 -12.12 -2.31 -13.27
C SER A 231 -10.93 -3.00 -13.93
N PHE A 232 -10.51 -2.44 -15.07
CA PHE A 232 -9.28 -2.82 -15.77
C PHE A 232 -8.03 -2.19 -15.14
N SER A 233 -8.16 -1.55 -13.97
CA SER A 233 -7.01 -0.91 -13.33
C SER A 233 -6.02 -1.99 -12.90
N SER A 234 -4.82 -1.89 -13.40
CA SER A 234 -3.66 -2.68 -13.01
C SER A 234 -3.09 -2.24 -11.66
N SER A 235 -3.93 -1.66 -10.80
CA SER A 235 -3.45 -1.11 -9.53
C SER A 235 -3.01 -2.21 -8.58
N THR A 236 -1.75 -2.20 -8.29
CA THR A 236 -1.12 -2.95 -7.20
C THR A 236 -1.53 -2.33 -5.87
N GLY A 237 -1.81 -3.13 -4.84
CA GLY A 237 -2.03 -2.62 -3.48
C GLY A 237 -3.48 -2.47 -3.03
N ASN A 238 -4.41 -3.21 -3.64
CA ASN A 238 -5.83 -3.20 -3.27
C ASN A 238 -6.18 -4.05 -2.05
N MET A 239 -5.16 -4.63 -1.40
CA MET A 239 -5.29 -5.46 -0.22
C MET A 239 -4.26 -5.05 0.82
N ASP A 240 -4.60 -5.15 2.09
CA ASP A 240 -3.65 -5.05 3.20
C ASP A 240 -4.07 -5.92 4.38
N ILE A 241 -3.10 -6.35 5.19
CA ILE A 241 -3.29 -7.23 6.35
C ILE A 241 -2.93 -6.50 7.64
N SER A 242 -3.81 -6.55 8.61
CA SER A 242 -3.54 -6.01 9.94
C SER A 242 -2.31 -6.67 10.59
N ASN A 243 -1.60 -5.96 11.46
CA ASN A 243 -0.41 -6.47 12.13
C ASN A 243 -0.70 -7.66 13.04
N ASP A 244 -1.90 -7.68 13.65
CA ASP A 244 -2.38 -8.79 14.48
C ASP A 244 -2.79 -10.03 13.65
N ILE A 245 -2.78 -9.92 12.31
CA ILE A 245 -3.12 -10.98 11.35
C ILE A 245 -4.58 -11.47 11.50
N ASN A 246 -5.46 -10.64 12.06
CA ASN A 246 -6.85 -10.99 12.26
C ASN A 246 -7.78 -10.37 11.22
N ARG A 247 -7.31 -9.35 10.50
CA ARG A 247 -8.15 -8.62 9.54
C ARG A 247 -7.44 -8.39 8.21
N LEU A 248 -8.23 -8.55 7.16
CA LEU A 248 -7.87 -8.23 5.79
C LEU A 248 -8.70 -7.04 5.32
N SER A 249 -8.07 -5.99 4.83
CA SER A 249 -8.76 -4.93 4.07
C SER A 249 -8.60 -5.19 2.58
N TYR A 250 -9.66 -4.99 1.81
CA TYR A 250 -9.61 -5.15 0.36
C TYR A 250 -10.65 -4.27 -0.34
N TYR A 251 -10.42 -4.04 -1.62
CA TYR A 251 -11.32 -3.29 -2.47
C TYR A 251 -12.17 -4.22 -3.31
N GLU A 252 -13.49 -4.04 -3.24
CA GLU A 252 -14.48 -4.64 -4.13
C GLU A 252 -15.43 -3.52 -4.58
N GLU A 253 -15.31 -3.11 -5.85
CA GLU A 253 -15.97 -1.95 -6.40
C GLU A 253 -17.47 -1.86 -6.04
N PRO A 254 -17.94 -0.74 -5.54
CA PRO A 254 -17.23 0.54 -5.30
C PRO A 254 -16.72 0.70 -3.87
N ASN A 255 -16.56 -0.35 -3.10
CA ASN A 255 -16.42 -0.29 -1.65
C ASN A 255 -15.11 -0.88 -1.13
N ILE A 256 -14.66 -0.39 0.01
CA ILE A 256 -13.62 -1.02 0.82
C ILE A 256 -14.29 -1.88 1.88
N TYR A 257 -13.80 -3.09 2.07
CA TYR A 257 -14.26 -4.03 3.06
C TYR A 257 -13.15 -4.42 4.02
N ILE A 258 -13.53 -4.73 5.24
CA ILE A 258 -12.68 -5.40 6.21
C ILE A 258 -13.26 -6.78 6.46
N TYR A 259 -12.46 -7.78 6.23
CA TYR A 259 -12.78 -9.18 6.46
C TYR A 259 -12.07 -9.66 7.72
N ASP A 260 -12.82 -10.13 8.69
CA ASP A 260 -12.30 -10.75 9.90
C ASP A 260 -11.95 -12.20 9.59
N LEU A 261 -10.68 -12.56 9.77
CA LEU A 261 -10.14 -13.87 9.37
C LEU A 261 -10.58 -15.00 10.29
N ASP A 262 -10.97 -14.70 11.54
CA ASP A 262 -11.42 -15.70 12.52
C ASP A 262 -12.92 -15.97 12.38
N THR A 263 -13.71 -14.90 12.37
CA THR A 263 -15.19 -15.02 12.31
C THR A 263 -15.74 -15.13 10.90
N LYS A 264 -14.90 -14.88 9.87
CA LYS A 264 -15.27 -14.82 8.46
C LYS A 264 -16.34 -13.77 8.14
N ASN A 265 -16.51 -12.78 9.02
CA ASN A 265 -17.44 -11.68 8.84
C ASN A 265 -16.82 -10.57 7.98
N ARG A 266 -17.66 -9.97 7.16
CA ARG A 266 -17.30 -8.87 6.27
C ARG A 266 -17.99 -7.59 6.70
N ASN A 267 -17.21 -6.56 7.01
CA ASN A 267 -17.70 -5.24 7.38
C ASN A 267 -17.37 -4.22 6.27
N TYR A 268 -18.34 -3.42 5.95
CA TYR A 268 -18.22 -2.35 4.98
C TYR A 268 -17.60 -1.11 5.61
N VAL A 269 -16.59 -0.56 4.94
CA VAL A 269 -16.04 0.77 5.27
C VAL A 269 -16.72 1.79 4.37
N ASN A 270 -17.40 2.76 4.98
CA ASN A 270 -18.17 3.77 4.24
C ASN A 270 -17.28 4.54 3.27
N ASN A 271 -17.49 4.30 1.99
CA ASN A 271 -16.67 4.76 0.91
C ASN A 271 -17.55 5.39 -0.17
N GLN A 272 -17.88 6.66 -0.01
CA GLN A 272 -18.64 7.40 -1.02
C GLN A 272 -17.69 7.88 -2.13
N HIS A 273 -17.54 7.07 -3.17
CA HIS A 273 -16.83 7.46 -4.38
C HIS A 273 -17.79 7.69 -5.53
N LEU A 274 -17.34 8.49 -6.48
CA LEU A 274 -18.03 8.66 -7.76
C LEU A 274 -17.85 7.37 -8.58
N LEU A 275 -18.82 7.05 -9.43
CA LEU A 275 -18.86 5.81 -10.22
C LEU A 275 -17.65 5.57 -11.14
N TRP A 276 -16.78 6.57 -11.32
CA TRP A 276 -15.57 6.53 -12.15
C TRP A 276 -14.27 6.69 -11.35
N GLN A 277 -14.31 6.48 -10.05
CA GLN A 277 -13.14 6.51 -9.20
C GLN A 277 -12.82 5.10 -8.72
N ASP A 278 -11.53 4.76 -8.75
CA ASP A 278 -11.02 3.46 -8.32
C ASP A 278 -10.08 3.62 -7.11
N VAL A 279 -10.12 2.66 -6.20
CA VAL A 279 -9.19 2.62 -5.08
C VAL A 279 -7.90 1.96 -5.55
N VAL A 280 -6.79 2.69 -5.43
CA VAL A 280 -5.48 2.24 -5.93
C VAL A 280 -4.53 1.79 -4.83
N TYR A 281 -4.76 2.23 -3.59
CA TYR A 281 -3.99 1.83 -2.41
C TYR A 281 -4.89 1.72 -1.20
N ILE A 282 -4.65 0.71 -0.38
CA ILE A 282 -5.31 0.52 0.92
C ILE A 282 -4.23 0.11 1.92
N LYS A 283 -4.19 0.77 3.09
CA LYS A 283 -3.27 0.44 4.17
C LYS A 283 -3.94 0.58 5.53
N PHE A 284 -3.71 -0.38 6.42
CA PHE A 284 -4.04 -0.20 7.82
C PHE A 284 -3.08 0.80 8.47
N SER A 285 -3.59 1.59 9.40
CA SER A 285 -2.73 2.34 10.30
C SER A 285 -1.96 1.39 11.24
N PRO A 286 -0.78 1.79 11.75
CA PRO A 286 -0.01 0.97 12.70
C PRO A 286 -0.79 0.49 13.93
N ASN A 287 -1.75 1.28 14.41
CA ASN A 287 -2.64 0.90 15.53
C ASN A 287 -3.94 0.22 15.05
N GLU A 288 -4.06 -0.05 13.75
CA GLU A 288 -5.16 -0.78 13.13
C GLU A 288 -6.57 -0.20 13.35
N ARG A 289 -6.63 1.04 13.81
CA ARG A 289 -7.90 1.75 14.01
C ARG A 289 -8.37 2.46 12.75
N TYR A 290 -7.42 2.84 11.90
CA TYR A 290 -7.70 3.61 10.70
C TYR A 290 -7.32 2.84 9.46
N ILE A 291 -7.94 3.19 8.35
CA ILE A 291 -7.50 2.82 7.00
C ILE A 291 -7.13 4.09 6.25
N PHE A 292 -5.92 4.12 5.73
CA PHE A 292 -5.52 5.02 4.67
C PHE A 292 -5.90 4.39 3.32
N TYR A 293 -6.42 5.20 2.42
CA TYR A 293 -6.64 4.76 1.06
C TYR A 293 -6.50 5.91 0.06
N ALA A 294 -6.08 5.57 -1.15
CA ALA A 294 -5.96 6.50 -2.27
C ALA A 294 -7.00 6.15 -3.33
N VAL A 295 -7.62 7.18 -3.88
CA VAL A 295 -8.60 7.07 -4.96
C VAL A 295 -8.06 7.76 -6.20
N GLY A 296 -7.99 7.03 -7.29
CA GLY A 296 -7.63 7.57 -8.60
C GLY A 296 -8.86 7.90 -9.44
N ASP A 297 -8.85 9.05 -10.12
CA ASP A 297 -9.82 9.31 -11.18
C ASP A 297 -9.45 8.45 -12.39
N ILE A 298 -10.33 7.59 -12.85
CA ILE A 298 -10.15 6.84 -14.09
C ILE A 298 -10.15 7.87 -15.24
N PRO A 299 -9.04 8.04 -15.99
CA PRO A 299 -9.00 8.99 -17.07
C PRO A 299 -9.97 8.55 -18.18
N PHE A 300 -10.96 9.34 -18.45
CA PHE A 300 -11.95 9.07 -19.52
C PHE A 300 -11.30 9.06 -20.92
N PHE A 301 -10.10 9.61 -21.08
CA PHE A 301 -9.31 9.61 -22.32
C PHE A 301 -7.84 9.84 -21.98
N TRP A 302 -6.96 8.97 -22.40
CA TRP A 302 -5.52 9.04 -22.69
C TRP A 302 -4.80 10.37 -22.32
N THR A 303 -4.97 10.86 -21.10
CA THR A 303 -4.37 12.11 -20.67
C THR A 303 -3.34 11.86 -19.56
N ASP A 304 -2.22 12.53 -19.68
CA ASP A 304 -1.04 12.47 -18.85
C ASP A 304 -1.28 12.52 -17.33
N GLY A 305 -1.26 11.36 -16.66
CA GLY A 305 -1.27 11.21 -15.22
C GLY A 305 -2.65 11.08 -14.57
N TYR A 306 -2.68 10.31 -13.48
CA TYR A 306 -3.83 10.11 -12.61
C TYR A 306 -3.90 11.25 -11.59
N ARG A 307 -5.12 11.65 -11.26
CA ARG A 307 -5.37 12.49 -10.10
C ARG A 307 -5.64 11.57 -8.91
N LEU A 308 -4.81 11.62 -7.89
CA LEU A 308 -5.00 10.86 -6.66
C LEU A 308 -5.58 11.73 -5.55
N ILE A 309 -6.52 11.18 -4.81
CA ILE A 309 -7.11 11.81 -3.63
C ILE A 309 -6.92 10.86 -2.45
N PHE A 310 -6.33 11.35 -1.38
CA PHE A 310 -6.01 10.57 -0.19
C PHE A 310 -7.02 10.78 0.92
N TYR A 311 -7.37 9.69 1.58
CA TYR A 311 -8.31 9.67 2.70
C TYR A 311 -7.79 8.81 3.84
N ILE A 312 -8.18 9.18 5.06
CA ILE A 312 -8.11 8.31 6.22
C ILE A 312 -9.51 8.15 6.78
N VAL A 313 -9.90 6.92 7.08
CA VAL A 313 -11.19 6.58 7.67
C VAL A 313 -11.01 5.85 9.00
N ASP A 314 -11.73 6.25 10.02
CA ASP A 314 -11.84 5.52 11.30
C ASP A 314 -12.77 4.32 11.07
N ILE A 315 -12.23 3.11 11.23
CA ILE A 315 -12.92 1.84 10.96
C ILE A 315 -14.19 1.70 11.81
N LYS A 316 -14.11 2.14 13.07
CA LYS A 316 -15.19 1.98 14.02
C LYS A 316 -16.35 2.95 13.81
N THR A 317 -16.04 4.18 13.45
CA THR A 317 -17.03 5.27 13.38
C THR A 317 -17.44 5.63 11.95
N GLY A 318 -16.65 5.21 10.95
CA GLY A 318 -16.82 5.60 9.56
C GLY A 318 -16.48 7.09 9.28
N ASN A 319 -15.95 7.81 10.28
CA ASN A 319 -15.53 9.19 10.08
C ASN A 319 -14.33 9.25 9.14
N LYS A 320 -14.38 10.17 8.19
CA LYS A 320 -13.41 10.28 7.10
C LYS A 320 -12.77 11.66 7.05
N ILE A 321 -11.46 11.69 6.94
CA ILE A 321 -10.66 12.88 6.67
C ILE A 321 -10.12 12.77 5.25
N LYS A 322 -10.32 13.82 4.46
CA LYS A 322 -9.61 14.01 3.20
C LYS A 322 -8.29 14.70 3.53
N LEU A 323 -7.18 14.10 3.10
CA LEU A 323 -5.85 14.63 3.37
C LEU A 323 -5.45 15.65 2.30
N ASP A 324 -5.22 15.16 1.09
CA ASP A 324 -4.75 15.98 -0.01
C ASP A 324 -5.23 15.42 -1.35
N LYS A 325 -4.97 16.16 -2.41
CA LYS A 325 -5.15 15.73 -3.78
C LYS A 325 -3.86 15.99 -4.55
N TRP A 326 -3.42 15.00 -5.29
CA TRP A 326 -2.32 15.14 -6.22
C TRP A 326 -2.84 15.62 -7.55
N GLU A 327 -2.15 16.55 -8.16
CA GLU A 327 -2.60 17.16 -9.39
C GLU A 327 -2.14 16.35 -10.62
N LYS A 328 -2.82 16.57 -11.74
CA LYS A 328 -2.44 16.01 -13.03
C LYS A 328 -0.99 16.38 -13.38
N GLY A 329 -0.16 15.37 -13.68
CA GLY A 329 1.25 15.50 -14.03
C GLY A 329 2.22 15.14 -12.90
N ASP A 330 1.72 14.92 -11.67
CA ASP A 330 2.51 14.30 -10.62
C ASP A 330 2.57 12.78 -10.87
N MET A 331 3.74 12.18 -10.67
CA MET A 331 3.93 10.73 -10.76
C MET A 331 4.09 10.17 -9.36
N PHE A 332 3.33 9.14 -9.05
CA PHE A 332 3.34 8.49 -7.76
C PHE A 332 3.92 7.08 -7.90
N TYR A 333 4.87 6.72 -7.06
CA TYR A 333 5.61 5.47 -7.17
C TYR A 333 5.25 4.44 -6.09
N GLY A 334 4.82 4.86 -4.93
CA GLY A 334 4.42 3.98 -3.84
C GLY A 334 4.13 4.74 -2.55
N ILE A 335 3.42 4.06 -1.63
CA ILE A 335 3.05 4.59 -0.32
C ILE A 335 2.95 3.46 0.69
N ASP A 336 3.28 3.76 1.94
CA ASP A 336 3.01 2.90 3.09
C ASP A 336 2.76 3.70 4.37
N TRP A 337 2.11 3.03 5.34
CA TRP A 337 1.77 3.61 6.63
C TRP A 337 1.96 2.64 7.79
#